data_b9624d324e5052def3e05dfb7bac7371
#
_entry.id   b9624d324e5052def3e05dfb7bac7371
#
_cell.length_a   1.000
_cell.length_b   1.000
_cell.length_c   1.000
_cell.angle_alpha   90.00
_cell.angle_beta   90.00
_cell.angle_gamma   90.00
#
_symmetry.space_group_name_H-M   'P 1'
#
loop_
_entity.id
_entity.type
_entity.pdbx_description
1 polymer ?
#
loop_
_entity_poly.entity_id
_entity_poly.type
_entity_poly.pdbx_seq_one_letter_code
_entity_poly.pdbx_strand_id
1 'polypeptide(L)'
;MERKNSLPAANALLLAVVALVGLNLRPFITGVGPLAASVSAETGLGLQGMALLTLVPMLLMGVFAFAGPSLQARFGARRSVVAALAVLSLGSFLRLFVATGWQMLGTAALLGLGAAIVQAVFPGIVKLRFPRHVGLVTGLYSAMLMGGGALGALMAPLIAAPARNWHAGLAWMAIPALLAAVLAARCLPRDGTPQAGGRAAAVLLKRPRTWLLMACFGLVNGGYSTVVAWLAPFYREHGWTSASSGGLLAIMAVAQALAALLLPVLAGKREDRRPWLWLTLAMQAAGFAALAARPEAAPVLWAALLGAGLGGCFSLSMIVALDHLPDPAEAGALSALMQGGGFLIAAMPPWIAALLHDLTGSFLAGWLLQLACIATVTWLYWHVDPRSYESAIRPPTLRKELPIETAPSA
;
A
#
# COMPACT_ATOMS: atom_id res chain seq x y z
N MET A 1 -32.77 25.46 -4.73
CA MET A 1 -31.53 26.25 -4.80
C MET A 1 -30.39 25.38 -4.28
N GLU A 2 -29.78 24.60 -5.18
CA GLU A 2 -28.67 23.69 -4.88
C GLU A 2 -27.40 24.50 -4.65
N ARG A 3 -26.93 24.53 -3.40
CA ARG A 3 -25.55 24.96 -3.15
C ARG A 3 -24.64 23.92 -3.79
N LYS A 4 -24.09 24.23 -4.97
CA LYS A 4 -22.95 23.53 -5.55
C LYS A 4 -21.89 23.34 -4.46
N ASN A 5 -21.63 22.09 -4.08
CA ASN A 5 -20.52 21.68 -3.22
C ASN A 5 -19.18 21.89 -3.96
N SER A 6 -18.80 23.13 -4.18
CA SER A 6 -17.42 23.45 -4.54
C SER A 6 -16.58 23.23 -3.28
N LEU A 7 -15.68 22.26 -3.34
CA LEU A 7 -14.66 22.09 -2.31
C LEU A 7 -13.91 23.43 -2.17
N PRO A 8 -13.81 24.02 -0.96
CA PRO A 8 -13.04 25.25 -0.80
C PRO A 8 -11.59 25.06 -1.28
N ALA A 9 -10.97 26.10 -1.82
CA ALA A 9 -9.60 26.03 -2.37
C ALA A 9 -8.58 25.40 -1.43
N ALA A 10 -8.74 25.58 -0.11
CA ALA A 10 -7.93 24.90 0.91
C ALA A 10 -8.06 23.37 0.87
N ASN A 11 -9.24 22.83 0.56
CA ASN A 11 -9.46 21.40 0.43
C ASN A 11 -8.86 20.85 -0.88
N ALA A 12 -8.87 21.62 -1.96
CA ALA A 12 -8.24 21.22 -3.22
C ALA A 12 -6.72 21.08 -3.07
N LEU A 13 -6.09 22.00 -2.36
CA LEU A 13 -4.65 21.93 -2.08
C LEU A 13 -4.30 20.72 -1.18
N LEU A 14 -5.12 20.42 -0.18
CA LEU A 14 -4.93 19.22 0.65
C LEU A 14 -5.12 17.93 -0.17
N LEU A 15 -6.06 17.88 -1.11
CA LEU A 15 -6.23 16.73 -2.02
C LEU A 15 -5.01 16.57 -2.94
N ALA A 16 -4.43 17.67 -3.42
CA ALA A 16 -3.18 17.64 -4.18
C ALA A 16 -2.01 17.08 -3.33
N VAL A 17 -1.93 17.45 -2.05
CA VAL A 17 -0.95 16.86 -1.11
C VAL A 17 -1.20 15.36 -0.94
N VAL A 18 -2.45 14.92 -0.76
CA VAL A 18 -2.81 13.49 -0.65
C VAL A 18 -2.36 12.73 -1.89
N ALA A 19 -2.67 13.26 -3.08
CA ALA A 19 -2.31 12.64 -4.35
C ALA A 19 -0.78 12.55 -4.51
N LEU A 20 -0.08 13.65 -4.26
CA LEU A 20 1.37 13.71 -4.42
C LEU A 20 2.10 12.82 -3.39
N VAL A 21 1.63 12.77 -2.16
CA VAL A 21 2.15 11.86 -1.13
C VAL A 21 1.98 10.41 -1.57
N GLY A 22 0.77 10.00 -1.98
CA GLY A 22 0.51 8.65 -2.48
C GLY A 22 1.43 8.29 -3.64
N LEU A 23 1.58 9.18 -4.62
CA LEU A 23 2.38 8.97 -5.82
C LEU A 23 3.85 8.61 -5.52
N ASN A 24 4.40 9.15 -4.42
CA ASN A 24 5.80 8.95 -4.07
C ASN A 24 6.12 7.62 -3.36
N LEU A 25 5.11 6.81 -3.00
CA LEU A 25 5.32 5.66 -2.10
C LEU A 25 5.71 4.35 -2.78
N ARG A 26 5.60 4.23 -4.11
CA ARG A 26 5.89 2.97 -4.83
C ARG A 26 6.94 3.06 -5.93
N PRO A 27 7.21 4.20 -6.58
CA PRO A 27 8.08 4.27 -7.76
C PRO A 27 9.50 3.75 -7.50
N PHE A 28 10.02 3.93 -6.30
CA PHE A 28 11.37 3.53 -5.93
C PHE A 28 11.59 2.01 -5.93
N ILE A 29 10.50 1.23 -5.78
CA ILE A 29 10.51 -0.24 -5.87
C ILE A 29 10.37 -0.66 -7.34
N THR A 30 9.34 -0.13 -8.00
CA THR A 30 8.96 -0.58 -9.35
C THR A 30 9.91 -0.10 -10.44
N GLY A 31 10.59 1.02 -10.23
CA GLY A 31 11.57 1.56 -11.18
C GLY A 31 12.86 0.75 -11.29
N VAL A 32 13.17 -0.10 -10.30
CA VAL A 32 14.40 -0.92 -10.31
C VAL A 32 14.33 -2.03 -11.36
N GLY A 33 13.17 -2.68 -11.51
CA GLY A 33 13.03 -3.83 -12.41
C GLY A 33 13.45 -3.56 -13.85
N PRO A 34 12.96 -2.50 -14.52
CA PRO A 34 13.37 -2.15 -15.89
C PRO A 34 14.86 -1.85 -16.07
N LEU A 35 15.54 -1.43 -15.00
CA LEU A 35 16.97 -1.06 -15.02
C LEU A 35 17.85 -2.14 -14.36
N ALA A 36 17.30 -3.29 -14.00
CA ALA A 36 17.95 -4.32 -13.21
C ALA A 36 19.29 -4.78 -13.79
N ALA A 37 19.37 -4.96 -15.12
CA ALA A 37 20.61 -5.38 -15.78
C ALA A 37 21.73 -4.34 -15.62
N SER A 38 21.44 -3.05 -15.81
CA SER A 38 22.41 -1.97 -15.66
C SER A 38 22.86 -1.81 -14.21
N VAL A 39 21.91 -1.88 -13.26
CA VAL A 39 22.19 -1.80 -11.81
C VAL A 39 23.07 -2.98 -11.40
N SER A 40 22.73 -4.20 -11.80
CA SER A 40 23.49 -5.42 -11.48
C SER A 40 24.91 -5.36 -12.02
N ALA A 41 25.08 -4.94 -13.29
CA ALA A 41 26.38 -4.87 -13.95
C ALA A 41 27.35 -3.88 -13.25
N GLU A 42 26.87 -2.72 -12.79
CA GLU A 42 27.72 -1.70 -12.17
C GLU A 42 27.92 -1.94 -10.67
N THR A 43 26.88 -2.37 -9.96
CA THR A 43 26.95 -2.52 -8.49
C THR A 43 27.45 -3.88 -8.02
N GLY A 44 27.58 -4.84 -8.93
CA GLY A 44 27.98 -6.22 -8.62
C GLY A 44 26.88 -7.02 -7.88
N LEU A 45 25.64 -6.53 -7.81
CA LEU A 45 24.53 -7.24 -7.20
C LEU A 45 24.10 -8.41 -8.09
N GLY A 46 24.34 -9.63 -7.62
CA GLY A 46 23.75 -10.82 -8.22
C GLY A 46 22.23 -10.87 -8.09
N LEU A 47 21.61 -11.91 -8.62
CA LEU A 47 20.15 -12.09 -8.61
C LEU A 47 19.52 -11.97 -7.21
N GLN A 48 20.16 -12.58 -6.21
CA GLN A 48 19.71 -12.50 -4.81
C GLN A 48 19.82 -11.06 -4.25
N GLY A 49 20.90 -10.35 -4.56
CA GLY A 49 21.08 -8.95 -4.16
C GLY A 49 20.02 -8.03 -4.79
N MET A 50 19.66 -8.26 -6.04
CA MET A 50 18.58 -7.54 -6.71
C MET A 50 17.22 -7.81 -6.07
N ALA A 51 16.94 -9.04 -5.63
CA ALA A 51 15.73 -9.37 -4.90
C ALA A 51 15.63 -8.62 -3.55
N LEU A 52 16.76 -8.39 -2.86
CA LEU A 52 16.82 -7.63 -1.62
C LEU A 52 16.39 -6.18 -1.80
N LEU A 53 16.56 -5.58 -2.99
CA LEU A 53 16.13 -4.20 -3.26
C LEU A 53 14.61 -4.01 -3.18
N THR A 54 13.85 -5.09 -3.32
CA THR A 54 12.39 -5.09 -3.13
C THR A 54 12.03 -5.57 -1.72
N LEU A 55 12.71 -6.62 -1.24
CA LEU A 55 12.41 -7.25 0.04
C LEU A 55 12.72 -6.32 1.23
N VAL A 56 13.88 -5.65 1.24
CA VAL A 56 14.30 -4.77 2.35
C VAL A 56 13.29 -3.64 2.58
N PRO A 57 12.86 -2.84 1.57
CA PRO A 57 11.81 -1.87 1.76
C PRO A 57 10.51 -2.46 2.31
N MET A 58 10.07 -3.60 1.80
CA MET A 58 8.81 -4.23 2.26
C MET A 58 8.89 -4.67 3.73
N LEU A 59 10.01 -5.26 4.13
CA LEU A 59 10.24 -5.62 5.54
C LEU A 59 10.26 -4.38 6.44
N LEU A 60 10.92 -3.30 6.01
CA LEU A 60 10.94 -2.05 6.75
C LEU A 60 9.54 -1.43 6.83
N MET A 61 8.76 -1.46 5.75
CA MET A 61 7.36 -1.03 5.76
C MET A 61 6.54 -1.85 6.76
N GLY A 62 6.78 -3.16 6.84
CA GLY A 62 6.15 -4.02 7.82
C GLY A 62 6.54 -3.65 9.26
N VAL A 63 7.82 -3.63 9.56
CA VAL A 63 8.34 -3.40 10.93
C VAL A 63 8.06 -1.99 11.43
N PHE A 64 8.38 -0.96 10.62
CA PHE A 64 8.24 0.44 11.05
C PHE A 64 6.79 0.95 11.04
N ALA A 65 5.85 0.24 10.41
CA ALA A 65 4.44 0.55 10.58
C ALA A 65 3.98 0.42 12.04
N PHE A 66 4.55 -0.51 12.81
CA PHE A 66 4.28 -0.64 14.24
C PHE A 66 4.83 0.55 15.06
N ALA A 67 5.90 1.18 14.60
CA ALA A 67 6.46 2.37 15.24
C ALA A 67 5.70 3.66 14.86
N GLY A 68 4.92 3.66 13.77
CA GLY A 68 4.22 4.82 13.24
C GLY A 68 3.38 5.56 14.29
N PRO A 69 2.49 4.89 15.04
CA PRO A 69 1.68 5.53 16.08
C PRO A 69 2.51 6.18 17.19
N SER A 70 3.63 5.56 17.56
CA SER A 70 4.55 6.11 18.58
C SER A 70 5.32 7.32 18.05
N LEU A 71 5.77 7.28 16.80
CA LEU A 71 6.40 8.41 16.11
C LEU A 71 5.44 9.59 15.98
N GLN A 72 4.19 9.32 15.58
CA GLN A 72 3.15 10.34 15.51
C GLN A 72 2.87 10.96 16.87
N ALA A 73 2.79 10.15 17.93
CA ALA A 73 2.56 10.64 19.29
C ALA A 73 3.70 11.53 19.79
N ARG A 74 4.96 11.20 19.44
CA ARG A 74 6.15 11.92 19.93
C ARG A 74 6.47 13.17 19.12
N PHE A 75 6.37 13.12 17.80
CA PHE A 75 6.82 14.18 16.89
C PHE A 75 5.67 14.94 16.23
N GLY A 76 4.44 14.38 16.30
CA GLY A 76 3.29 14.88 15.58
C GLY A 76 3.16 14.29 14.17
N ALA A 77 1.94 14.33 13.63
CA ALA A 77 1.64 13.74 12.33
C ALA A 77 2.31 14.49 11.16
N ARG A 78 2.25 15.82 11.17
CA ARG A 78 2.84 16.67 10.13
C ARG A 78 4.35 16.49 10.06
N ARG A 79 5.04 16.61 11.19
CA ARG A 79 6.51 16.50 11.24
C ARG A 79 6.95 15.10 10.81
N SER A 80 6.25 14.05 11.22
CA SER A 80 6.54 12.67 10.82
C SER A 80 6.43 12.48 9.32
N VAL A 81 5.35 12.96 8.69
CA VAL A 81 5.16 12.88 7.23
C VAL A 81 6.20 13.71 6.47
N VAL A 82 6.47 14.94 6.90
CA VAL A 82 7.47 15.81 6.24
C VAL A 82 8.86 15.19 6.32
N ALA A 83 9.27 14.73 7.51
CA ALA A 83 10.57 14.08 7.68
C ALA A 83 10.69 12.80 6.84
N ALA A 84 9.63 11.98 6.78
CA ALA A 84 9.60 10.76 5.99
C ALA A 84 9.69 11.04 4.47
N LEU A 85 9.00 12.08 3.97
CA LEU A 85 9.11 12.50 2.57
C LEU A 85 10.50 13.09 2.26
N ALA A 86 11.11 13.79 3.21
CA ALA A 86 12.50 14.26 3.07
C ALA A 86 13.48 13.07 3.01
N VAL A 87 13.27 12.03 3.81
CA VAL A 87 14.06 10.78 3.73
C VAL A 87 13.85 10.07 2.38
N LEU A 88 12.63 10.03 1.84
CA LEU A 88 12.35 9.52 0.50
C LEU A 88 13.08 10.32 -0.59
N SER A 89 13.05 11.65 -0.50
CA SER A 89 13.78 12.52 -1.42
C SER A 89 15.28 12.29 -1.33
N LEU A 90 15.84 12.26 -0.12
CA LEU A 90 17.27 12.01 0.11
C LEU A 90 17.69 10.63 -0.40
N GLY A 91 16.94 9.57 -0.06
CA GLY A 91 17.23 8.21 -0.53
C GLY A 91 17.20 8.09 -2.06
N SER A 92 16.27 8.80 -2.72
CA SER A 92 16.22 8.88 -4.18
C SER A 92 17.42 9.68 -4.75
N PHE A 93 17.75 10.80 -4.15
CA PHE A 93 18.90 11.64 -4.56
C PHE A 93 20.23 10.89 -4.41
N LEU A 94 20.42 10.17 -3.31
CA LEU A 94 21.65 9.40 -3.07
C LEU A 94 21.88 8.32 -4.12
N ARG A 95 20.84 7.86 -4.83
CA ARG A 95 20.99 6.91 -5.96
C ARG A 95 21.83 7.46 -7.13
N LEU A 96 22.05 8.78 -7.20
CA LEU A 96 22.98 9.38 -8.17
C LEU A 96 24.45 9.00 -7.91
N PHE A 97 24.79 8.64 -6.68
CA PHE A 97 26.17 8.43 -6.25
C PHE A 97 26.47 6.98 -5.86
N VAL A 98 25.55 6.06 -6.15
CA VAL A 98 25.69 4.64 -5.81
C VAL A 98 26.70 3.99 -6.75
N ALA A 99 27.75 3.41 -6.20
CA ALA A 99 28.77 2.64 -6.94
C ALA A 99 28.82 1.17 -6.53
N THR A 100 28.21 0.80 -5.38
CA THR A 100 28.28 -0.57 -4.84
C THR A 100 26.92 -1.11 -4.45
N GLY A 101 26.78 -2.44 -4.42
CA GLY A 101 25.54 -3.11 -4.00
C GLY A 101 25.10 -2.70 -2.59
N TRP A 102 26.01 -2.52 -1.64
CA TRP A 102 25.66 -2.11 -0.29
C TRP A 102 25.12 -0.69 -0.22
N GLN A 103 25.66 0.22 -1.02
CA GLN A 103 25.13 1.58 -1.13
C GLN A 103 23.71 1.54 -1.73
N MET A 104 23.50 0.71 -2.75
CA MET A 104 22.16 0.53 -3.35
C MET A 104 21.16 -0.02 -2.35
N LEU A 105 21.53 -1.04 -1.54
CA LEU A 105 20.71 -1.57 -0.46
C LEU A 105 20.44 -0.52 0.63
N GLY A 106 21.45 0.27 0.98
CA GLY A 106 21.30 1.39 1.93
C GLY A 106 20.28 2.44 1.47
N THR A 107 20.32 2.83 0.18
CA THR A 107 19.28 3.73 -0.38
C THR A 107 17.91 3.08 -0.40
N ALA A 108 17.81 1.78 -0.72
CA ALA A 108 16.54 1.05 -0.68
C ALA A 108 15.96 0.99 0.74
N ALA A 109 16.81 0.83 1.76
CA ALA A 109 16.40 0.86 3.17
C ALA A 109 15.88 2.25 3.57
N LEU A 110 16.56 3.33 3.20
CA LEU A 110 16.10 4.69 3.47
C LEU A 110 14.74 4.97 2.83
N LEU A 111 14.57 4.57 1.58
CA LEU A 111 13.32 4.71 0.85
C LEU A 111 12.19 3.89 1.50
N GLY A 112 12.48 2.67 1.90
CA GLY A 112 11.55 1.79 2.63
C GLY A 112 11.13 2.40 3.97
N LEU A 113 12.07 2.97 4.73
CA LEU A 113 11.78 3.64 6.00
C LEU A 113 10.88 4.86 5.81
N GLY A 114 11.18 5.72 4.84
CA GLY A 114 10.34 6.88 4.52
C GLY A 114 8.93 6.47 4.13
N ALA A 115 8.79 5.47 3.24
CA ALA A 115 7.49 4.95 2.84
C ALA A 115 6.71 4.33 4.01
N ALA A 116 7.39 3.59 4.89
CA ALA A 116 6.79 2.98 6.08
C ALA A 116 6.14 4.02 7.00
N ILE A 117 6.87 5.09 7.32
CA ILE A 117 6.37 6.14 8.21
C ILE A 117 5.18 6.87 7.58
N VAL A 118 5.25 7.22 6.29
CA VAL A 118 4.12 7.86 5.60
C VAL A 118 2.89 6.96 5.63
N GLN A 119 3.01 5.68 5.25
CA GLN A 119 1.88 4.75 5.22
C GLN A 119 1.28 4.49 6.59
N ALA A 120 2.09 4.52 7.65
CA ALA A 120 1.60 4.34 9.01
C ALA A 120 0.83 5.55 9.55
N VAL A 121 1.23 6.78 9.16
CA VAL A 121 0.68 8.03 9.73
C VAL A 121 -0.45 8.62 8.87
N PHE A 122 -0.31 8.52 7.55
CA PHE A 122 -1.15 9.27 6.61
C PHE A 122 -2.64 8.90 6.62
N PRO A 123 -3.05 7.62 6.78
CA PRO A 123 -4.47 7.26 6.86
C PRO A 123 -5.21 7.94 8.02
N GLY A 124 -4.55 8.10 9.16
CA GLY A 124 -5.08 8.85 10.30
C GLY A 124 -5.31 10.33 9.97
N ILE A 125 -4.39 10.97 9.23
CA ILE A 125 -4.55 12.35 8.75
C ILE A 125 -5.75 12.45 7.80
N VAL A 126 -5.92 11.50 6.88
CA VAL A 126 -7.07 11.46 5.95
C VAL A 126 -8.38 11.42 6.74
N LYS A 127 -8.49 10.55 7.73
CA LYS A 127 -9.69 10.43 8.56
C LYS A 127 -9.95 11.72 9.35
N LEU A 128 -8.92 12.33 9.93
CA LEU A 128 -9.04 13.56 10.70
C LEU A 128 -9.51 14.75 9.85
N ARG A 129 -8.99 14.85 8.61
CA ARG A 129 -9.20 16.02 7.74
C ARG A 129 -10.41 15.92 6.83
N PHE A 130 -10.79 14.72 6.46
CA PHE A 130 -11.88 14.45 5.55
C PHE A 130 -12.91 13.47 6.15
N PRO A 131 -13.46 13.72 7.35
CA PRO A 131 -14.33 12.75 8.04
C PRO A 131 -15.58 12.39 7.23
N ARG A 132 -16.09 13.33 6.41
CA ARG A 132 -17.25 13.10 5.52
C ARG A 132 -16.89 12.46 4.19
N HIS A 133 -15.62 12.41 3.81
CA HIS A 133 -15.13 11.97 2.49
C HIS A 133 -13.98 10.96 2.62
N VAL A 134 -13.88 10.23 3.73
CA VAL A 134 -12.80 9.26 4.00
C VAL A 134 -12.64 8.28 2.84
N GLY A 135 -13.75 7.73 2.34
CA GLY A 135 -13.72 6.77 1.21
C GLY A 135 -13.11 7.34 -0.06
N LEU A 136 -13.54 8.54 -0.48
CA LEU A 136 -13.02 9.20 -1.68
C LEU A 136 -11.53 9.52 -1.54
N VAL A 137 -11.12 10.10 -0.40
CA VAL A 137 -9.75 10.55 -0.19
C VAL A 137 -8.80 9.38 0.02
N THR A 138 -9.23 8.32 0.70
CA THR A 138 -8.46 7.06 0.79
C THR A 138 -8.36 6.38 -0.57
N GLY A 139 -9.43 6.40 -1.36
CA GLY A 139 -9.41 5.91 -2.74
C GLY A 139 -8.42 6.68 -3.61
N LEU A 140 -8.41 8.02 -3.54
CA LEU A 140 -7.44 8.87 -4.24
C LEU A 140 -5.99 8.54 -3.80
N TYR A 141 -5.75 8.47 -2.50
CA TYR A 141 -4.44 8.09 -1.95
C TYR A 141 -3.98 6.73 -2.48
N SER A 142 -4.85 5.72 -2.44
CA SER A 142 -4.54 4.36 -2.89
C SER A 142 -4.32 4.29 -4.40
N ALA A 143 -5.15 5.00 -5.19
CA ALA A 143 -5.00 5.08 -6.63
C ALA A 143 -3.68 5.74 -7.04
N MET A 144 -3.30 6.83 -6.36
CA MET A 144 -2.04 7.52 -6.61
C MET A 144 -0.83 6.69 -6.17
N LEU A 145 -0.95 5.90 -5.09
CA LEU A 145 0.07 4.96 -4.66
C LEU A 145 0.30 3.86 -5.73
N MET A 146 -0.78 3.30 -6.30
CA MET A 146 -0.69 2.31 -7.38
C MET A 146 -0.19 2.94 -8.70
N GLY A 147 -0.75 4.09 -9.05
CA GLY A 147 -0.32 4.87 -10.23
C GLY A 147 1.14 5.32 -10.14
N GLY A 148 1.60 5.67 -8.94
CA GLY A 148 3.01 5.96 -8.68
C GLY A 148 3.91 4.77 -9.00
N GLY A 149 3.49 3.56 -8.63
CA GLY A 149 4.22 2.35 -9.01
C GLY A 149 4.32 2.16 -10.53
N ALA A 150 3.22 2.34 -11.25
CA ALA A 150 3.22 2.28 -12.71
C ALA A 150 4.11 3.38 -13.32
N LEU A 151 4.03 4.61 -12.78
CA LEU A 151 4.85 5.74 -13.22
C LEU A 151 6.33 5.48 -12.98
N GLY A 152 6.71 4.87 -11.85
CA GLY A 152 8.09 4.51 -11.55
C GLY A 152 8.67 3.53 -12.56
N ALA A 153 7.93 2.48 -12.90
CA ALA A 153 8.35 1.49 -13.89
C ALA A 153 8.49 2.09 -15.30
N LEU A 154 7.62 3.04 -15.66
CA LEU A 154 7.64 3.69 -16.97
C LEU A 154 8.71 4.78 -17.07
N MET A 155 8.81 5.66 -16.09
CA MET A 155 9.71 6.82 -16.14
C MET A 155 11.18 6.45 -15.95
N ALA A 156 11.49 5.44 -15.14
CA ALA A 156 12.87 5.05 -14.87
C ALA A 156 13.66 4.76 -16.15
N PRO A 157 13.22 3.87 -17.06
CA PRO A 157 13.94 3.63 -18.31
C PRO A 157 13.88 4.80 -19.29
N LEU A 158 12.75 5.56 -19.33
CA LEU A 158 12.62 6.73 -20.19
C LEU A 158 13.61 7.84 -19.86
N ILE A 159 13.94 8.01 -18.59
CA ILE A 159 14.92 9.02 -18.13
C ILE A 159 16.34 8.46 -18.26
N ALA A 160 16.53 7.16 -17.99
CA ALA A 160 17.83 6.51 -18.07
C ALA A 160 18.38 6.45 -19.50
N ALA A 161 17.54 6.20 -20.50
CA ALA A 161 17.97 5.98 -21.88
C ALA A 161 18.65 7.18 -22.53
N PRO A 162 18.08 8.41 -22.54
CA PRO A 162 18.74 9.57 -23.13
C PRO A 162 19.97 10.01 -22.33
N ALA A 163 19.98 9.84 -21.02
CA ALA A 163 21.10 10.15 -20.14
C ALA A 163 22.22 9.08 -20.21
N ARG A 164 21.95 7.91 -20.80
CA ARG A 164 22.81 6.71 -20.71
C ARG A 164 23.26 6.40 -19.28
N ASN A 165 22.41 6.71 -18.32
CA ASN A 165 22.68 6.67 -16.89
C ASN A 165 21.48 6.20 -16.11
N TRP A 166 21.54 4.96 -15.60
CA TRP A 166 20.48 4.35 -14.79
C TRP A 166 20.29 5.09 -13.44
N HIS A 167 21.33 5.75 -12.91
CA HIS A 167 21.25 6.53 -11.68
C HIS A 167 20.22 7.66 -11.81
N ALA A 168 20.24 8.41 -12.93
CA ALA A 168 19.25 9.44 -13.21
C ALA A 168 17.83 8.82 -13.29
N GLY A 169 17.72 7.65 -13.91
CA GLY A 169 16.48 6.88 -14.02
C GLY A 169 15.87 6.42 -12.68
N LEU A 170 16.68 6.29 -11.62
CA LEU A 170 16.20 5.96 -10.28
C LEU A 170 16.13 7.16 -9.34
N ALA A 171 16.90 8.19 -9.60
CA ALA A 171 16.99 9.38 -8.75
C ALA A 171 15.90 10.44 -9.02
N TRP A 172 15.23 10.40 -10.18
CA TRP A 172 14.27 11.45 -10.58
C TRP A 172 13.15 11.67 -9.55
N MET A 173 12.81 10.63 -8.75
CA MET A 173 11.81 10.72 -7.70
C MET A 173 12.22 11.63 -6.54
N ALA A 174 13.48 12.07 -6.46
CA ALA A 174 13.92 13.04 -5.46
C ALA A 174 13.13 14.35 -5.55
N ILE A 175 12.85 14.82 -6.79
CA ILE A 175 12.15 16.09 -7.03
C ILE A 175 10.67 16.02 -6.58
N PRO A 176 9.84 15.09 -7.07
CA PRO A 176 8.44 15.00 -6.61
C PRO A 176 8.34 14.66 -5.11
N ALA A 177 9.27 13.91 -4.52
CA ALA A 177 9.29 13.67 -3.09
C ALA A 177 9.60 14.93 -2.28
N LEU A 178 10.56 15.74 -2.73
CA LEU A 178 10.87 17.05 -2.12
C LEU A 178 9.66 18.00 -2.24
N LEU A 179 9.04 18.06 -3.41
CA LEU A 179 7.84 18.87 -3.62
C LEU A 179 6.71 18.43 -2.67
N ALA A 180 6.50 17.11 -2.53
CA ALA A 180 5.53 16.57 -1.58
C ALA A 180 5.86 16.98 -0.13
N ALA A 181 7.14 16.93 0.27
CA ALA A 181 7.59 17.35 1.60
C ALA A 181 7.31 18.83 1.85
N VAL A 182 7.63 19.70 0.88
CA VAL A 182 7.41 21.15 0.98
C VAL A 182 5.91 21.47 1.05
N LEU A 183 5.10 20.86 0.20
CA LEU A 183 3.66 21.08 0.21
C LEU A 183 3.02 20.52 1.49
N ALA A 184 3.42 19.34 1.95
CA ALA A 184 2.98 18.79 3.22
C ALA A 184 3.35 19.71 4.40
N ALA A 185 4.58 20.27 4.39
CA ALA A 185 5.02 21.22 5.41
C ALA A 185 4.22 22.52 5.42
N ARG A 186 3.67 22.96 4.29
CA ARG A 186 2.88 24.20 4.20
C ARG A 186 1.39 23.98 4.44
N CYS A 187 0.86 22.86 3.96
CA CYS A 187 -0.58 22.60 3.88
C CYS A 187 -1.13 21.72 4.99
N LEU A 188 -0.32 20.79 5.52
CA LEU A 188 -0.75 20.02 6.68
C LEU A 188 -0.80 20.92 7.91
N PRO A 189 -1.83 20.77 8.74
CA PRO A 189 -1.95 21.59 9.93
C PRO A 189 -0.80 21.33 10.89
N ARG A 190 -0.51 22.35 11.71
CA ARG A 190 0.46 22.22 12.79
C ARG A 190 -0.01 21.13 13.75
N ASP A 191 0.95 20.35 14.23
CA ASP A 191 0.67 19.31 15.20
C ASP A 191 0.11 19.97 16.49
N GLY A 192 -1.03 19.47 16.96
CA GLY A 192 -1.57 19.82 18.27
C GLY A 192 -0.81 19.11 19.40
N THR A 193 -1.40 19.09 20.59
CA THR A 193 -0.87 18.34 21.73
C THR A 193 -0.62 16.87 21.36
N PRO A 194 0.50 16.27 21.83
CA PRO A 194 0.83 14.88 21.57
C PRO A 194 -0.34 13.95 21.91
N GLN A 195 -0.80 13.20 20.93
CA GLN A 195 -1.89 12.24 21.11
C GLN A 195 -1.35 10.91 21.63
N ALA A 196 -2.15 10.20 22.43
CA ALA A 196 -1.78 8.91 23.06
C ALA A 196 -1.64 7.71 22.10
N GLY A 197 -1.26 7.95 20.83
CA GLY A 197 -1.24 6.95 19.76
C GLY A 197 -0.38 5.70 20.03
N GLY A 198 0.75 5.85 20.71
CA GLY A 198 1.61 4.70 21.04
C GLY A 198 0.99 3.75 22.06
N ARG A 199 0.25 4.30 23.03
CA ARG A 199 -0.48 3.48 24.02
C ARG A 199 -1.66 2.77 23.38
N ALA A 200 -2.34 3.43 22.42
CA ALA A 200 -3.42 2.84 21.64
C ALA A 200 -2.94 1.64 20.82
N ALA A 201 -1.80 1.73 20.13
CA ALA A 201 -1.24 0.64 19.35
C ALA A 201 -0.98 -0.62 20.19
N ALA A 202 -0.39 -0.47 21.39
CA ALA A 202 -0.12 -1.58 22.30
C ALA A 202 -1.42 -2.28 22.78
N VAL A 203 -2.48 -1.52 23.01
CA VAL A 203 -3.80 -2.06 23.38
C VAL A 203 -4.43 -2.78 22.18
N LEU A 204 -4.35 -2.19 20.99
CA LEU A 204 -4.91 -2.76 19.75
C LEU A 204 -4.25 -4.09 19.38
N LEU A 205 -2.94 -4.25 19.58
CA LEU A 205 -2.22 -5.51 19.34
C LEU A 205 -2.72 -6.68 20.20
N LYS A 206 -3.33 -6.41 21.36
CA LYS A 206 -3.94 -7.45 22.20
C LYS A 206 -5.32 -7.90 21.71
N ARG A 207 -5.85 -7.28 20.65
CA ARG A 207 -7.19 -7.57 20.15
C ARG A 207 -7.17 -8.55 18.98
N PRO A 208 -7.93 -9.64 19.04
CA PRO A 208 -8.02 -10.62 17.94
C PRO A 208 -8.45 -9.99 16.61
N ARG A 209 -9.29 -8.97 16.66
CA ARG A 209 -9.76 -8.23 15.48
C ARG A 209 -8.59 -7.59 14.71
N THR A 210 -7.59 -7.07 15.40
CA THR A 210 -6.39 -6.49 14.78
C THR A 210 -5.62 -7.53 13.98
N TRP A 211 -5.42 -8.72 14.52
CA TRP A 211 -4.75 -9.83 13.83
C TRP A 211 -5.56 -10.36 12.64
N LEU A 212 -6.88 -10.38 12.77
CA LEU A 212 -7.77 -10.73 11.65
C LEU A 212 -7.60 -9.74 10.50
N LEU A 213 -7.61 -8.43 10.78
CA LEU A 213 -7.40 -7.40 9.75
C LEU A 213 -5.99 -7.48 9.14
N MET A 214 -4.95 -7.74 9.94
CA MET A 214 -3.59 -7.98 9.45
C MET A 214 -3.54 -9.18 8.51
N ALA A 215 -4.19 -10.30 8.87
CA ALA A 215 -4.23 -11.51 8.05
C ALA A 215 -4.97 -11.27 6.72
N CYS A 216 -6.17 -10.66 6.76
CA CYS A 216 -6.92 -10.34 5.55
C CYS A 216 -6.11 -9.43 4.60
N PHE A 217 -5.56 -8.34 5.13
CA PHE A 217 -4.76 -7.41 4.34
C PHE A 217 -3.49 -8.08 3.79
N GLY A 218 -2.81 -8.89 4.62
CA GLY A 218 -1.57 -9.55 4.25
C GLY A 218 -1.74 -10.62 3.18
N LEU A 219 -2.74 -11.49 3.30
CA LEU A 219 -3.00 -12.55 2.33
C LEU A 219 -3.39 -11.97 0.95
N VAL A 220 -4.22 -10.90 0.93
CA VAL A 220 -4.56 -10.21 -0.33
C VAL A 220 -3.34 -9.54 -0.96
N ASN A 221 -2.54 -8.81 -0.16
CA ASN A 221 -1.33 -8.18 -0.68
C ASN A 221 -0.24 -9.19 -1.04
N GLY A 222 -0.25 -10.38 -0.44
CA GLY A 222 0.55 -11.51 -0.87
C GLY A 222 0.21 -11.96 -2.31
N GLY A 223 -1.07 -11.95 -2.66
CA GLY A 223 -1.52 -12.14 -4.04
C GLY A 223 -0.96 -11.09 -4.99
N TYR A 224 -1.01 -9.81 -4.60
CA TYR A 224 -0.37 -8.72 -5.36
C TYR A 224 1.13 -8.97 -5.57
N SER A 225 1.86 -9.25 -4.49
CA SER A 225 3.30 -9.47 -4.55
C SER A 225 3.65 -10.68 -5.44
N THR A 226 2.85 -11.73 -5.39
CA THR A 226 3.02 -12.93 -6.22
C THR A 226 2.79 -12.62 -7.70
N VAL A 227 1.73 -11.89 -8.04
CA VAL A 227 1.46 -11.51 -9.44
C VAL A 227 2.56 -10.59 -9.98
N VAL A 228 3.00 -9.61 -9.20
CA VAL A 228 4.08 -8.71 -9.61
C VAL A 228 5.38 -9.47 -9.85
N ALA A 229 5.69 -10.47 -9.02
CA ALA A 229 6.91 -11.26 -9.16
C ALA A 229 6.83 -12.26 -10.34
N TRP A 230 5.69 -12.93 -10.51
CA TRP A 230 5.64 -14.16 -11.30
C TRP A 230 4.77 -14.09 -12.55
N LEU A 231 3.92 -13.07 -12.75
CA LEU A 231 3.08 -12.98 -13.95
C LEU A 231 3.89 -12.89 -15.24
N ALA A 232 4.92 -12.02 -15.27
CA ALA A 232 5.74 -11.87 -16.46
C ALA A 232 6.64 -13.11 -16.72
N PRO A 233 7.35 -13.71 -15.74
CA PRO A 233 8.01 -15.00 -15.90
C PRO A 233 7.07 -16.10 -16.38
N PHE A 234 5.89 -16.22 -15.80
CA PHE A 234 4.88 -17.23 -16.20
C PHE A 234 4.51 -17.13 -17.67
N TYR A 235 4.19 -15.94 -18.20
CA TYR A 235 3.88 -15.78 -19.62
C TYR A 235 5.10 -15.94 -20.53
N ARG A 236 6.32 -15.68 -20.04
CA ARG A 236 7.54 -15.98 -20.79
C ARG A 236 7.76 -17.49 -20.97
N GLU A 237 7.44 -18.32 -19.97
CA GLU A 237 7.43 -19.78 -20.10
C GLU A 237 6.41 -20.27 -21.16
N HIS A 238 5.33 -19.50 -21.39
CA HIS A 238 4.35 -19.74 -22.46
C HIS A 238 4.76 -19.12 -23.81
N GLY A 239 6.03 -18.71 -23.97
CA GLY A 239 6.58 -18.20 -25.24
C GLY A 239 6.33 -16.70 -25.49
N TRP A 240 5.81 -15.94 -24.52
CA TRP A 240 5.61 -14.51 -24.67
C TRP A 240 6.92 -13.72 -24.61
N THR A 241 6.98 -12.60 -25.33
CA THR A 241 8.12 -11.68 -25.26
C THR A 241 8.14 -10.94 -23.92
N SER A 242 9.31 -10.41 -23.53
CA SER A 242 9.43 -9.58 -22.33
C SER A 242 8.56 -8.31 -22.41
N ALA A 243 8.39 -7.75 -23.62
CA ALA A 243 7.56 -6.57 -23.82
C ALA A 243 6.06 -6.87 -23.62
N SER A 244 5.57 -7.97 -24.22
CA SER A 244 4.14 -8.34 -24.09
C SER A 244 3.79 -8.79 -22.66
N SER A 245 4.64 -9.59 -22.01
CA SER A 245 4.42 -10.02 -20.63
C SER A 245 4.52 -8.85 -19.62
N GLY A 246 5.43 -7.91 -19.84
CA GLY A 246 5.50 -6.66 -19.08
C GLY A 246 4.28 -5.76 -19.28
N GLY A 247 3.71 -5.76 -20.50
CA GLY A 247 2.48 -5.05 -20.83
C GLY A 247 1.28 -5.48 -19.99
N LEU A 248 1.19 -6.78 -19.64
CA LEU A 248 0.13 -7.29 -18.75
C LEU A 248 0.23 -6.69 -17.34
N LEU A 249 1.45 -6.53 -16.81
CA LEU A 249 1.65 -5.85 -15.51
C LEU A 249 1.23 -4.38 -15.56
N ALA A 250 1.47 -3.70 -16.67
CA ALA A 250 1.01 -2.32 -16.85
C ALA A 250 -0.52 -2.22 -16.88
N ILE A 251 -1.19 -3.11 -17.60
CA ILE A 251 -2.66 -3.21 -17.64
C ILE A 251 -3.20 -3.47 -16.23
N MET A 252 -2.60 -4.43 -15.51
CA MET A 252 -2.96 -4.72 -14.14
C MET A 252 -2.82 -3.49 -13.24
N ALA A 253 -1.72 -2.74 -13.36
CA ALA A 253 -1.48 -1.54 -12.54
C ALA A 253 -2.50 -0.42 -12.84
N VAL A 254 -2.89 -0.23 -14.10
CA VAL A 254 -3.94 0.73 -14.47
C VAL A 254 -5.29 0.31 -13.90
N ALA A 255 -5.69 -0.95 -14.09
CA ALA A 255 -6.94 -1.48 -13.54
C ALA A 255 -6.97 -1.39 -12.00
N GLN A 256 -5.83 -1.65 -11.35
CA GLN A 256 -5.65 -1.51 -9.92
C GLN A 256 -5.86 -0.07 -9.43
N ALA A 257 -5.27 0.91 -10.09
CA ALA A 257 -5.42 2.31 -9.74
C ALA A 257 -6.87 2.81 -9.94
N LEU A 258 -7.50 2.44 -11.04
CA LEU A 258 -8.89 2.78 -11.32
C LEU A 258 -9.85 2.17 -10.28
N ALA A 259 -9.71 0.89 -9.97
CA ALA A 259 -10.56 0.22 -8.99
C ALA A 259 -10.33 0.75 -7.56
N ALA A 260 -9.08 1.06 -7.20
CA ALA A 260 -8.75 1.67 -5.92
C ALA A 260 -9.39 3.04 -5.72
N LEU A 261 -9.63 3.78 -6.80
CA LEU A 261 -10.34 5.07 -6.76
C LEU A 261 -11.88 4.88 -6.79
N LEU A 262 -12.38 4.08 -7.72
CA LEU A 262 -13.80 4.00 -8.01
C LEU A 262 -14.59 3.18 -6.98
N LEU A 263 -14.08 2.02 -6.54
CA LEU A 263 -14.82 1.13 -5.66
C LEU A 263 -15.09 1.74 -4.27
N PRO A 264 -14.17 2.48 -3.62
CA PRO A 264 -14.48 3.22 -2.40
C PRO A 264 -15.58 4.26 -2.56
N VAL A 265 -15.62 4.96 -3.69
CA VAL A 265 -16.67 5.96 -3.99
C VAL A 265 -18.03 5.28 -4.12
N LEU A 266 -18.09 4.17 -4.84
CA LEU A 266 -19.31 3.38 -5.00
C LEU A 266 -19.76 2.74 -3.69
N ALA A 267 -18.82 2.22 -2.91
CA ALA A 267 -19.07 1.62 -1.60
C ALA A 267 -19.48 2.67 -0.55
N GLY A 268 -19.11 3.94 -0.72
CA GLY A 268 -19.34 5.03 0.23
C GLY A 268 -20.81 5.29 0.59
N LYS A 269 -21.76 4.78 -0.21
CA LYS A 269 -23.20 4.91 0.01
C LYS A 269 -23.78 3.90 1.02
N ARG A 270 -23.01 2.92 1.46
CA ARG A 270 -23.44 1.86 2.38
C ARG A 270 -22.49 1.76 3.56
N GLU A 271 -23.01 1.49 4.75
CA GLU A 271 -22.19 1.24 5.94
C GLU A 271 -21.48 -0.12 5.86
N ASP A 272 -22.15 -1.12 5.30
CA ASP A 272 -21.56 -2.45 5.11
C ASP A 272 -20.70 -2.50 3.84
N ARG A 273 -19.38 -2.64 4.06
CA ARG A 273 -18.38 -2.74 3.00
C ARG A 273 -18.17 -4.18 2.51
N ARG A 274 -18.69 -5.20 3.20
CA ARG A 274 -18.46 -6.61 2.89
C ARG A 274 -18.86 -7.01 1.46
N PRO A 275 -20.01 -6.60 0.91
CA PRO A 275 -20.36 -6.95 -0.48
C PRO A 275 -19.32 -6.47 -1.50
N TRP A 276 -18.74 -5.30 -1.29
CA TRP A 276 -17.70 -4.73 -2.15
C TRP A 276 -16.36 -5.46 -1.98
N LEU A 277 -16.01 -5.86 -0.75
CA LEU A 277 -14.85 -6.70 -0.49
C LEU A 277 -15.00 -8.08 -1.16
N TRP A 278 -16.15 -8.72 -1.04
CA TRP A 278 -16.43 -9.99 -1.72
C TRP A 278 -16.40 -9.86 -3.24
N LEU A 279 -16.90 -8.77 -3.80
CA LEU A 279 -16.77 -8.50 -5.23
C LEU A 279 -15.30 -8.45 -5.65
N THR A 280 -14.46 -7.72 -4.91
CA THR A 280 -13.03 -7.61 -5.23
C THR A 280 -12.29 -8.94 -5.07
N LEU A 281 -12.66 -9.75 -4.08
CA LEU A 281 -12.13 -11.10 -3.90
C LEU A 281 -12.60 -12.06 -5.00
N ALA A 282 -13.85 -11.95 -5.45
CA ALA A 282 -14.36 -12.73 -6.58
C ALA A 282 -13.60 -12.39 -7.88
N MET A 283 -13.29 -11.10 -8.12
CA MET A 283 -12.46 -10.70 -9.27
C MET A 283 -11.05 -11.30 -9.20
N GLN A 284 -10.43 -11.30 -8.01
CA GLN A 284 -9.13 -11.94 -7.79
C GLN A 284 -9.21 -13.47 -8.00
N ALA A 285 -10.24 -14.12 -7.43
CA ALA A 285 -10.46 -15.56 -7.58
C ALA A 285 -10.63 -15.94 -9.05
N ALA A 286 -11.43 -15.18 -9.80
CA ALA A 286 -11.61 -15.40 -11.24
C ALA A 286 -10.29 -15.26 -11.99
N GLY A 287 -9.48 -14.23 -11.69
CA GLY A 287 -8.19 -14.02 -12.32
C GLY A 287 -7.19 -15.15 -12.02
N PHE A 288 -7.02 -15.56 -10.76
CA PHE A 288 -6.12 -16.66 -10.41
C PHE A 288 -6.60 -18.01 -10.92
N ALA A 289 -7.91 -18.28 -10.90
CA ALA A 289 -8.48 -19.50 -11.49
C ALA A 289 -8.25 -19.56 -13.01
N ALA A 290 -8.36 -18.41 -13.69
CA ALA A 290 -8.08 -18.31 -15.11
C ALA A 290 -6.60 -18.54 -15.42
N LEU A 291 -5.66 -17.97 -14.63
CA LEU A 291 -4.23 -18.25 -14.78
C LEU A 291 -3.90 -19.73 -14.54
N ALA A 292 -4.63 -20.39 -13.62
CA ALA A 292 -4.43 -21.81 -13.35
C ALA A 292 -5.00 -22.73 -14.46
N ALA A 293 -6.14 -22.37 -15.05
CA ALA A 293 -6.88 -23.27 -15.93
C ALA A 293 -6.77 -22.94 -17.44
N ARG A 294 -6.78 -21.65 -17.79
CA ARG A 294 -6.79 -21.16 -19.21
C ARG A 294 -6.05 -19.82 -19.36
N PRO A 295 -4.75 -19.76 -19.08
CA PRO A 295 -4.00 -18.49 -19.09
C PRO A 295 -4.06 -17.77 -20.45
N GLU A 296 -4.02 -18.51 -21.56
CA GLU A 296 -3.97 -17.98 -22.93
C GLU A 296 -5.34 -17.49 -23.46
N ALA A 297 -6.47 -17.81 -22.79
CA ALA A 297 -7.80 -17.52 -23.34
C ALA A 297 -8.08 -16.01 -23.41
N ALA A 298 -7.71 -15.24 -22.40
CA ALA A 298 -7.90 -13.79 -22.37
C ALA A 298 -6.92 -13.10 -21.39
N PRO A 299 -5.60 -13.11 -21.68
CA PRO A 299 -4.57 -12.64 -20.74
C PRO A 299 -4.77 -11.21 -20.24
N VAL A 300 -5.18 -10.31 -21.12
CA VAL A 300 -5.48 -8.91 -20.81
C VAL A 300 -6.64 -8.81 -19.81
N LEU A 301 -7.69 -9.60 -19.99
CA LEU A 301 -8.84 -9.63 -19.08
C LEU A 301 -8.43 -10.16 -17.71
N TRP A 302 -7.61 -11.22 -17.66
CA TRP A 302 -7.14 -11.80 -16.41
C TRP A 302 -6.27 -10.82 -15.63
N ALA A 303 -5.35 -10.12 -16.31
CA ALA A 303 -4.54 -9.07 -15.70
C ALA A 303 -5.40 -7.90 -15.18
N ALA A 304 -6.40 -7.48 -15.96
CA ALA A 304 -7.32 -6.41 -15.55
C ALA A 304 -8.19 -6.80 -14.34
N LEU A 305 -8.73 -8.03 -14.32
CA LEU A 305 -9.53 -8.54 -13.19
C LEU A 305 -8.69 -8.64 -11.92
N LEU A 306 -7.49 -9.19 -12.01
CA LEU A 306 -6.55 -9.25 -10.89
C LEU A 306 -6.23 -7.84 -10.39
N GLY A 307 -5.89 -6.92 -11.29
CA GLY A 307 -5.60 -5.53 -10.94
C GLY A 307 -6.77 -4.87 -10.23
N ALA A 308 -7.97 -4.92 -10.82
CA ALA A 308 -9.16 -4.30 -10.25
C ALA A 308 -9.53 -4.92 -8.88
N GLY A 309 -9.47 -6.24 -8.75
CA GLY A 309 -9.72 -6.93 -7.50
C GLY A 309 -8.71 -6.55 -6.41
N LEU A 310 -7.42 -6.55 -6.73
CA LEU A 310 -6.35 -6.22 -5.77
C LEU A 310 -6.40 -4.75 -5.34
N GLY A 311 -6.58 -3.81 -6.29
CA GLY A 311 -6.64 -2.38 -6.00
C GLY A 311 -7.85 -1.98 -5.18
N GLY A 312 -9.02 -2.50 -5.56
CA GLY A 312 -10.26 -2.26 -4.82
C GLY A 312 -10.20 -2.85 -3.41
N CYS A 313 -9.71 -4.08 -3.26
CA CYS A 313 -9.59 -4.72 -1.95
C CYS A 313 -8.60 -3.96 -1.04
N PHE A 314 -7.48 -3.49 -1.58
CA PHE A 314 -6.51 -2.69 -0.82
C PHE A 314 -7.15 -1.43 -0.23
N SER A 315 -7.80 -0.62 -1.07
CA SER A 315 -8.41 0.64 -0.63
C SER A 315 -9.60 0.42 0.31
N LEU A 316 -10.45 -0.58 0.04
CA LEU A 316 -11.59 -0.91 0.91
C LEU A 316 -11.14 -1.47 2.26
N SER A 317 -10.10 -2.31 2.32
CA SER A 317 -9.54 -2.82 3.58
C SER A 317 -9.03 -1.69 4.47
N MET A 318 -8.40 -0.67 3.85
CA MET A 318 -7.94 0.53 4.56
C MET A 318 -9.09 1.33 5.15
N ILE A 319 -10.19 1.49 4.40
CA ILE A 319 -11.39 2.16 4.85
C ILE A 319 -12.04 1.37 5.99
N VAL A 320 -12.15 0.05 5.87
CA VAL A 320 -12.67 -0.82 6.92
C VAL A 320 -11.87 -0.65 8.22
N ALA A 321 -10.54 -0.61 8.16
CA ALA A 321 -9.72 -0.35 9.34
C ALA A 321 -10.03 1.02 9.98
N LEU A 322 -10.19 2.05 9.14
CA LEU A 322 -10.54 3.40 9.60
C LEU A 322 -11.97 3.49 10.14
N ASP A 323 -12.90 2.70 9.63
CA ASP A 323 -14.31 2.69 10.07
C ASP A 323 -14.49 1.98 11.44
N HIS A 324 -13.52 1.18 11.91
CA HIS A 324 -13.62 0.44 13.18
C HIS A 324 -13.66 1.33 14.42
N LEU A 325 -13.05 2.50 14.40
CA LEU A 325 -12.91 3.36 15.56
C LEU A 325 -13.26 4.81 15.19
N PRO A 326 -14.06 5.51 16.02
CA PRO A 326 -14.44 6.90 15.73
C PRO A 326 -13.25 7.86 15.84
N ASP A 327 -12.36 7.65 16.81
CA ASP A 327 -11.19 8.50 17.02
C ASP A 327 -10.17 8.35 15.87
N PRO A 328 -9.76 9.45 15.21
CA PRO A 328 -8.85 9.39 14.07
C PRO A 328 -7.45 8.86 14.40
N ALA A 329 -6.94 9.10 15.62
CA ALA A 329 -5.61 8.64 16.02
C ALA A 329 -5.61 7.12 16.27
N GLU A 330 -6.64 6.61 16.95
CA GLU A 330 -6.81 5.17 17.18
C GLU A 330 -7.08 4.41 15.87
N ALA A 331 -7.94 4.97 15.01
CA ALA A 331 -8.23 4.40 13.70
C ALA A 331 -6.98 4.39 12.80
N GLY A 332 -6.19 5.46 12.83
CA GLY A 332 -4.90 5.54 12.16
C GLY A 332 -3.91 4.50 12.69
N ALA A 333 -3.85 4.32 14.02
CA ALA A 333 -3.02 3.29 14.65
C ALA A 333 -3.44 1.87 14.22
N LEU A 334 -4.76 1.58 14.19
CA LEU A 334 -5.29 0.30 13.71
C LEU A 334 -4.93 0.05 12.24
N SER A 335 -5.09 1.08 11.39
CA SER A 335 -4.69 1.00 9.97
C SER A 335 -3.19 0.76 9.80
N ALA A 336 -2.35 1.42 10.61
CA ALA A 336 -0.91 1.22 10.60
C ALA A 336 -0.52 -0.20 11.00
N LEU A 337 -1.13 -0.73 12.07
CA LEU A 337 -0.91 -2.11 12.51
C LEU A 337 -1.37 -3.13 11.47
N MET A 338 -2.55 -2.93 10.88
CA MET A 338 -3.06 -3.78 9.81
C MET A 338 -2.08 -3.83 8.62
N GLN A 339 -1.59 -2.68 8.18
CA GLN A 339 -0.62 -2.62 7.09
C GLN A 339 0.73 -3.23 7.49
N GLY A 340 1.22 -2.94 8.70
CA GLY A 340 2.50 -3.45 9.17
C GLY A 340 2.54 -4.97 9.23
N GLY A 341 1.64 -5.59 9.98
CA GLY A 341 1.52 -7.05 10.04
C GLY A 341 1.18 -7.65 8.68
N GLY A 342 0.33 -6.97 7.92
CA GLY A 342 -0.04 -7.40 6.59
C GLY A 342 1.13 -7.40 5.60
N PHE A 343 2.02 -6.43 5.59
CA PHE A 343 3.20 -6.44 4.71
C PHE A 343 4.20 -7.54 5.07
N LEU A 344 4.34 -7.88 6.37
CA LEU A 344 5.15 -9.03 6.78
C LEU A 344 4.55 -10.35 6.25
N ILE A 345 3.24 -10.52 6.34
CA ILE A 345 2.55 -11.69 5.77
C ILE A 345 2.67 -11.69 4.25
N ALA A 346 2.48 -10.54 3.59
CA ALA A 346 2.52 -10.40 2.13
C ALA A 346 3.88 -10.70 1.49
N ALA A 347 4.95 -10.66 2.27
CA ALA A 347 6.29 -11.02 1.80
C ALA A 347 6.46 -12.54 1.57
N MET A 348 5.66 -13.38 2.22
CA MET A 348 5.80 -14.85 2.17
C MET A 348 5.27 -15.50 0.88
N PRO A 349 4.06 -15.16 0.37
CA PRO A 349 3.47 -15.87 -0.76
C PRO A 349 4.30 -15.90 -2.05
N PRO A 350 5.01 -14.83 -2.47
CA PRO A 350 5.88 -14.90 -3.65
C PRO A 350 7.02 -15.91 -3.50
N TRP A 351 7.59 -15.99 -2.30
CA TRP A 351 8.66 -16.93 -1.99
C TRP A 351 8.14 -18.36 -1.97
N ILE A 352 6.98 -18.60 -1.35
CA ILE A 352 6.33 -19.91 -1.34
C ILE A 352 5.98 -20.35 -2.78
N ALA A 353 5.48 -19.42 -3.61
CA ALA A 353 5.20 -19.71 -5.02
C ALA A 353 6.45 -20.10 -5.81
N ALA A 354 7.60 -19.44 -5.54
CA ALA A 354 8.88 -19.84 -6.12
C ALA A 354 9.29 -21.24 -5.69
N LEU A 355 9.23 -21.54 -4.40
CA LEU A 355 9.55 -22.88 -3.87
C LEU A 355 8.64 -23.96 -4.48
N LEU A 356 7.34 -23.68 -4.60
CA LEU A 356 6.40 -24.60 -5.25
C LEU A 356 6.74 -24.79 -6.72
N HIS A 357 7.14 -23.72 -7.43
CA HIS A 357 7.60 -23.82 -8.82
C HIS A 357 8.86 -24.67 -8.94
N ASP A 358 9.85 -24.47 -8.08
CA ASP A 358 11.09 -25.28 -8.09
C ASP A 358 10.83 -26.76 -7.84
N LEU A 359 9.83 -27.08 -7.00
CA LEU A 359 9.45 -28.47 -6.68
C LEU A 359 8.57 -29.12 -7.75
N THR A 360 7.73 -28.35 -8.45
CA THR A 360 6.71 -28.90 -9.37
C THR A 360 6.99 -28.65 -10.86
N GLY A 361 7.93 -27.75 -11.16
CA GLY A 361 8.20 -27.27 -12.51
C GLY A 361 7.07 -26.42 -13.11
N SER A 362 6.13 -25.91 -12.28
CA SER A 362 4.96 -25.18 -12.75
C SER A 362 4.49 -24.11 -11.76
N PHE A 363 4.00 -22.99 -12.28
CA PHE A 363 3.36 -21.95 -11.46
C PHE A 363 1.95 -22.33 -10.98
N LEU A 364 1.36 -23.43 -11.44
CA LEU A 364 0.00 -23.86 -11.09
C LEU A 364 -0.20 -23.91 -9.57
N ALA A 365 0.73 -24.56 -8.85
CA ALA A 365 0.65 -24.66 -7.39
C ALA A 365 0.66 -23.28 -6.70
N GLY A 366 1.43 -22.31 -7.24
CA GLY A 366 1.43 -20.92 -6.79
C GLY A 366 0.08 -20.24 -6.98
N TRP A 367 -0.58 -20.42 -8.13
CA TRP A 367 -1.92 -19.85 -8.38
C TRP A 367 -3.00 -20.50 -7.50
N LEU A 368 -2.92 -21.81 -7.27
CA LEU A 368 -3.82 -22.51 -6.34
C LEU A 368 -3.63 -22.06 -4.90
N LEU A 369 -2.40 -21.78 -4.47
CA LEU A 369 -2.13 -21.17 -3.16
C LEU A 369 -2.84 -19.82 -3.02
N GLN A 370 -2.83 -18.97 -4.06
CA GLN A 370 -3.53 -17.69 -4.01
C GLN A 370 -5.06 -17.87 -3.92
N LEU A 371 -5.62 -18.86 -4.61
CA LEU A 371 -7.04 -19.19 -4.48
C LEU A 371 -7.38 -19.63 -3.05
N ALA A 372 -6.55 -20.43 -2.42
CA ALA A 372 -6.73 -20.82 -1.02
C ALA A 372 -6.65 -19.61 -0.07
N CYS A 373 -5.71 -18.69 -0.31
CA CYS A 373 -5.63 -17.42 0.44
C CYS A 373 -6.90 -16.58 0.28
N ILE A 374 -7.42 -16.45 -0.94
CA ILE A 374 -8.65 -15.69 -1.21
C ILE A 374 -9.87 -16.34 -0.52
N ALA A 375 -10.00 -17.67 -0.58
CA ALA A 375 -11.05 -18.38 0.12
C ALA A 375 -11.00 -18.14 1.63
N THR A 376 -9.80 -18.19 2.21
CA THR A 376 -9.56 -17.88 3.62
C THR A 376 -9.98 -16.44 3.96
N VAL A 377 -9.56 -15.45 3.16
CA VAL A 377 -9.92 -14.05 3.37
C VAL A 377 -11.43 -13.82 3.22
N THR A 378 -12.06 -14.47 2.25
CA THR A 378 -13.53 -14.41 2.05
C THR A 378 -14.27 -14.89 3.30
N TRP A 379 -13.82 -15.98 3.87
CA TRP A 379 -14.35 -16.51 5.13
C TRP A 379 -14.08 -15.58 6.32
N LEU A 380 -12.87 -15.02 6.43
CA LEU A 380 -12.52 -14.08 7.50
C LEU A 380 -13.37 -12.80 7.44
N TYR A 381 -13.63 -12.26 6.26
CA TYR A 381 -14.46 -11.05 6.11
C TYR A 381 -15.93 -11.28 6.48
N TRP A 382 -16.41 -12.53 6.50
CA TRP A 382 -17.73 -12.85 7.05
C TRP A 382 -17.87 -12.37 8.52
N HIS A 383 -16.78 -12.47 9.28
CA HIS A 383 -16.73 -12.06 10.68
C HIS A 383 -16.53 -10.55 10.88
N VAL A 384 -16.31 -9.77 9.82
CA VAL A 384 -16.07 -8.32 9.89
C VAL A 384 -17.40 -7.57 9.72
N ASP A 385 -18.34 -7.79 10.63
CA ASP A 385 -19.63 -7.11 10.63
C ASP A 385 -19.48 -5.66 11.14
N PRO A 386 -20.00 -4.63 10.42
CA PRO A 386 -19.96 -3.23 10.86
C PRO A 386 -20.55 -3.01 12.25
N ARG A 387 -21.60 -3.75 12.60
CA ARG A 387 -22.24 -3.67 13.93
C ARG A 387 -21.31 -4.09 15.07
N SER A 388 -20.26 -4.85 14.77
CA SER A 388 -19.29 -5.34 15.75
C SER A 388 -17.98 -4.56 15.79
N TYR A 389 -17.80 -3.51 14.98
CA TYR A 389 -16.52 -2.84 14.84
C TYR A 389 -15.97 -2.33 16.17
N GLU A 390 -16.70 -1.46 16.84
CA GLU A 390 -16.27 -0.88 18.11
C GLU A 390 -16.19 -1.93 19.23
N SER A 391 -17.19 -2.81 19.34
CA SER A 391 -17.25 -3.82 20.40
C SER A 391 -16.16 -4.88 20.29
N ALA A 392 -15.71 -5.21 19.08
CA ALA A 392 -14.60 -6.15 18.86
C ALA A 392 -13.23 -5.57 19.28
N ILE A 393 -13.12 -4.25 19.30
CA ILE A 393 -11.91 -3.53 19.72
C ILE A 393 -12.01 -3.08 21.18
N ARG A 394 -13.18 -2.55 21.59
CA ARG A 394 -13.46 -2.06 22.96
C ARG A 394 -14.59 -2.88 23.58
N PRO A 395 -14.29 -4.01 24.27
CA PRO A 395 -15.30 -4.76 24.96
C PRO A 395 -15.97 -3.94 26.09
N PRO A 396 -17.23 -4.24 26.45
CA PRO A 396 -18.04 -3.46 27.39
C PRO A 396 -17.41 -3.25 28.78
N THR A 397 -16.52 -4.15 29.19
CA THR A 397 -15.79 -4.09 30.47
C THR A 397 -14.87 -2.90 30.60
N LEU A 398 -14.33 -2.38 29.48
CA LEU A 398 -13.46 -1.19 29.49
C LEU A 398 -14.24 0.13 29.37
N ARG A 399 -15.52 0.08 29.02
CA ARG A 399 -16.39 1.26 28.94
C ARG A 399 -16.75 1.83 30.31
N LYS A 400 -16.65 1.02 31.38
CA LYS A 400 -16.94 1.41 32.75
C LYS A 400 -15.80 2.16 33.47
N GLU A 401 -14.60 2.17 32.91
CA GLU A 401 -13.42 2.79 33.56
C GLU A 401 -13.07 4.20 33.05
N LEU A 402 -13.80 4.70 32.06
CA LEU A 402 -13.65 6.10 31.65
C LEU A 402 -14.62 6.95 32.47
N PRO A 403 -14.15 7.96 33.25
CA PRO A 403 -15.03 8.88 33.92
C PRO A 403 -15.91 9.58 32.88
N ILE A 404 -17.21 9.57 33.09
CA ILE A 404 -18.14 10.45 32.36
C ILE A 404 -17.71 11.86 32.76
N GLU A 405 -17.02 12.59 31.88
CA GLU A 405 -16.87 14.02 32.02
C GLU A 405 -18.27 14.61 32.02
N THR A 406 -18.78 14.89 33.23
CA THR A 406 -19.99 15.65 33.42
C THR A 406 -19.75 17.03 32.84
N ALA A 407 -20.48 17.33 31.76
CA ALA A 407 -20.54 18.69 31.23
C ALA A 407 -20.87 19.67 32.39
N PRO A 408 -20.15 20.79 32.49
CA PRO A 408 -20.50 21.80 33.47
C PRO A 408 -21.89 22.34 33.12
N SER A 409 -22.81 22.21 34.10
CA SER A 409 -24.11 22.85 34.10
C SER A 409 -23.94 24.37 34.24
N ALA A 410 -24.50 25.08 33.31
CA ALA A 410 -25.04 26.43 33.28
C ALA A 410 -24.58 27.25 32.09
#